data_bbb082258b1fc073788c6a5954ca6764
#
_entry.id   bbb082258b1fc073788c6a5954ca6764
#
_cell.length_a   1.000
_cell.length_b   1.000
_cell.length_c   1.000
_cell.angle_alpha   90.00
_cell.angle_beta   90.00
_cell.angle_gamma   90.00
#
_symmetry.space_group_name_H-M   'P 1'
#
loop_
_entity.id
_entity.type
_entity.pdbx_description
1 polymer ?
#
loop_
_entity_poly.entity_id
_entity_poly.type
_entity_poly.pdbx_seq_one_letter_code
_entity_poly.pdbx_strand_id
1 'polypeptide(L)'
;MDLGEDTGRQVRFEEYTARLASVLGHADRVRPFADYCIGLLSAEGRKSVEPLAAVTAPERTAAQHQSLLHFVAQAPWSDQAMLRRVRGYVLPSITRDEPIQAWIIDDTGFPKKGSHSVGVARQYCGQLGKQDNCQVAVSLSVATHQGSLPVAWRLYLPKEWADDPARRAMAGVPDDIGFQTKPEIALQQVRQALADGVPPAPVLMDPAYGNDSKLRAGISELGLTYVAGILPTTMVWRPGEAPLPPVPRAGRGRPGTRLRRDATHQPVSAKTLALELAADAWRQIKWRDGSNTPLSSRFARWRVRPARDDARRSEPAAEEWLLIEWPEGAAEPDHYWLCTLPADISLERMVDQAKMRWRIERDYLELKQEVGLGHYEGRGWRGFHHHATLCIAAYGFLISEKETIPPSGHPRPWRGTQSALPAGYRPRGSAAAFATPHAEFNRHAAYSPRTDSGAQSAAMSPLRAVVPQAGQAK
;
A
#
# COMPACT_ATOMS: atom_id res chain seq x y z
N MET A 1 23.48 0.79 -30.84
CA MET A 1 22.25 0.12 -30.41
C MET A 1 21.95 -0.95 -31.41
N ASP A 2 21.90 -2.18 -30.98
CA ASP A 2 21.79 -3.34 -31.85
C ASP A 2 20.33 -3.50 -32.31
N LEU A 3 20.10 -3.41 -33.63
CA LEU A 3 18.76 -3.55 -34.24
C LEU A 3 18.11 -4.91 -33.96
N GLY A 4 18.91 -5.93 -33.61
CA GLY A 4 18.43 -7.26 -33.25
C GLY A 4 17.77 -7.35 -31.85
N GLU A 5 18.24 -6.58 -30.86
CA GLU A 5 17.65 -6.55 -29.49
C GLU A 5 16.29 -5.86 -29.49
N ASP A 6 16.10 -4.85 -30.32
CA ASP A 6 14.84 -4.10 -30.41
C ASP A 6 13.73 -4.93 -31.05
N THR A 7 14.05 -5.70 -32.11
CA THR A 7 13.11 -6.63 -32.75
C THR A 7 12.70 -7.76 -31.80
N GLY A 8 13.62 -8.31 -31.02
CA GLY A 8 13.33 -9.35 -30.03
C GLY A 8 12.40 -8.87 -28.92
N ARG A 9 12.56 -7.63 -28.44
CA ARG A 9 11.71 -7.02 -27.41
C ARG A 9 10.30 -6.78 -27.92
N GLN A 10 10.17 -6.30 -29.16
CA GLN A 10 8.86 -6.10 -29.78
C GLN A 10 8.08 -7.42 -29.89
N VAL A 11 8.72 -8.49 -30.36
CA VAL A 11 8.09 -9.82 -30.45
C VAL A 11 7.60 -10.29 -29.07
N ARG A 12 8.44 -10.18 -28.03
CA ARG A 12 8.04 -10.56 -26.67
C ARG A 12 6.88 -9.72 -26.13
N PHE A 13 6.83 -8.42 -26.46
CA PHE A 13 5.71 -7.56 -26.08
C PHE A 13 4.42 -7.96 -26.80
N GLU A 14 4.48 -8.29 -28.09
CA GLU A 14 3.35 -8.77 -28.87
C GLU A 14 2.82 -10.11 -28.31
N GLU A 15 3.72 -11.05 -27.97
CA GLU A 15 3.34 -12.31 -27.31
C GLU A 15 2.70 -12.07 -25.93
N TYR A 16 3.27 -11.16 -25.14
CA TYR A 16 2.73 -10.77 -23.82
C TYR A 16 1.32 -10.23 -23.95
N THR A 17 1.12 -9.23 -24.82
CA THR A 17 -0.20 -8.61 -25.00
C THR A 17 -1.21 -9.59 -25.60
N ALA A 18 -0.82 -10.47 -26.50
CA ALA A 18 -1.67 -11.52 -27.04
C ALA A 18 -2.15 -12.50 -25.96
N ARG A 19 -1.26 -12.91 -25.05
CA ARG A 19 -1.64 -13.78 -23.91
C ARG A 19 -2.61 -13.08 -22.97
N LEU A 20 -2.40 -11.80 -22.66
CA LEU A 20 -3.30 -11.02 -21.81
C LEU A 20 -4.65 -10.76 -22.46
N ALA A 21 -4.68 -10.56 -23.77
CA ALA A 21 -5.90 -10.28 -24.54
C ALA A 21 -6.97 -11.39 -24.45
N SER A 22 -6.57 -12.62 -24.11
CA SER A 22 -7.49 -13.76 -23.94
C SER A 22 -8.63 -13.53 -22.94
N VAL A 23 -8.50 -12.56 -22.01
CA VAL A 23 -9.54 -12.25 -20.99
C VAL A 23 -10.37 -11.03 -21.35
N LEU A 24 -10.18 -10.42 -22.51
CA LEU A 24 -10.92 -9.23 -22.94
C LEU A 24 -12.36 -9.55 -23.41
N GLY A 25 -12.65 -10.78 -23.75
CA GLY A 25 -13.98 -11.27 -24.09
C GLY A 25 -14.50 -10.84 -25.48
N HIS A 26 -13.77 -10.05 -26.26
CA HIS A 26 -14.14 -9.66 -27.61
C HIS A 26 -12.90 -9.25 -28.44
N ALA A 27 -12.89 -9.63 -29.72
CA ALA A 27 -11.76 -9.38 -30.62
C ALA A 27 -11.48 -7.88 -30.81
N ASP A 28 -12.51 -7.03 -30.89
CA ASP A 28 -12.36 -5.58 -31.09
C ASP A 28 -11.65 -4.85 -29.93
N ARG A 29 -11.50 -5.52 -28.79
CA ARG A 29 -10.81 -4.97 -27.61
C ARG A 29 -9.31 -5.25 -27.64
N VAL A 30 -8.85 -6.18 -28.48
CA VAL A 30 -7.45 -6.61 -28.50
C VAL A 30 -6.54 -5.49 -28.95
N ARG A 31 -6.86 -4.84 -30.08
CA ARG A 31 -6.05 -3.73 -30.59
C ARG A 31 -6.04 -2.51 -29.68
N PRO A 32 -7.17 -1.97 -29.18
CA PRO A 32 -7.17 -0.88 -28.21
C PRO A 32 -6.40 -1.21 -26.93
N PHE A 33 -6.42 -2.48 -26.48
CA PHE A 33 -5.63 -2.94 -25.33
C PHE A 33 -4.13 -2.82 -25.60
N ALA A 34 -3.66 -3.38 -26.72
CA ALA A 34 -2.24 -3.33 -27.11
C ALA A 34 -1.79 -1.87 -27.32
N ASP A 35 -2.58 -1.07 -28.04
CA ASP A 35 -2.30 0.35 -28.29
C ASP A 35 -2.25 1.14 -26.97
N TYR A 36 -3.13 0.86 -26.00
CA TYR A 36 -3.11 1.51 -24.69
C TYR A 36 -1.81 1.19 -23.95
N CYS A 37 -1.41 -0.07 -23.89
CA CYS A 37 -0.16 -0.49 -23.26
C CYS A 37 1.07 0.12 -23.96
N ILE A 38 1.11 0.14 -25.29
CA ILE A 38 2.16 0.81 -26.06
C ILE A 38 2.22 2.30 -25.70
N GLY A 39 1.07 2.97 -25.69
CA GLY A 39 0.99 4.37 -25.32
C GLY A 39 1.52 4.65 -23.91
N LEU A 40 1.17 3.82 -22.92
CA LEU A 40 1.69 3.94 -21.55
C LEU A 40 3.22 3.79 -21.49
N LEU A 41 3.80 2.94 -22.30
CA LEU A 41 5.25 2.70 -22.33
C LEU A 41 6.01 3.75 -23.13
N SER A 42 5.41 4.27 -24.22
CA SER A 42 6.11 5.09 -25.23
C SER A 42 5.81 6.58 -25.13
N ALA A 43 4.65 7.01 -24.58
CA ALA A 43 4.31 8.42 -24.49
C ALA A 43 5.25 9.16 -23.55
N GLU A 44 5.74 10.32 -23.96
CA GLU A 44 6.50 11.22 -23.10
C GLU A 44 5.57 12.14 -22.28
N GLY A 45 5.94 12.45 -21.06
CA GLY A 45 5.21 13.35 -20.17
C GLY A 45 3.87 12.78 -19.68
N ARG A 46 2.76 13.48 -19.98
CA ARG A 46 1.43 13.08 -19.49
C ARG A 46 0.89 11.88 -20.26
N LYS A 47 0.44 10.85 -19.57
CA LYS A 47 -0.10 9.60 -20.14
C LYS A 47 -1.61 9.51 -19.99
N SER A 48 -2.34 10.59 -20.36
CA SER A 48 -3.79 10.57 -20.56
C SER A 48 -4.14 10.06 -21.95
N VAL A 49 -5.40 9.77 -22.22
CA VAL A 49 -5.84 9.07 -23.44
C VAL A 49 -5.41 9.78 -24.74
N GLU A 50 -5.41 11.11 -24.76
CA GLU A 50 -5.05 11.88 -25.97
C GLU A 50 -3.56 11.74 -26.35
N PRO A 51 -2.57 11.93 -25.43
CA PRO A 51 -1.17 11.64 -25.75
C PRO A 51 -0.92 10.18 -26.14
N LEU A 52 -1.63 9.22 -25.53
CA LEU A 52 -1.53 7.81 -25.92
C LEU A 52 -1.99 7.62 -27.37
N ALA A 53 -3.10 8.24 -27.74
CA ALA A 53 -3.64 8.19 -29.11
C ALA A 53 -2.69 8.83 -30.13
N ALA A 54 -2.08 9.96 -29.79
CA ALA A 54 -1.14 10.65 -30.65
C ALA A 54 0.11 9.84 -30.94
N VAL A 55 0.61 9.06 -29.96
CA VAL A 55 1.79 8.19 -30.12
C VAL A 55 1.44 6.94 -30.92
N THR A 56 0.26 6.34 -30.69
CA THR A 56 -0.09 5.04 -31.29
C THR A 56 -0.75 5.17 -32.67
N ALA A 57 -1.31 6.33 -33.01
CA ALA A 57 -1.89 6.57 -34.33
C ALA A 57 -1.85 8.09 -34.69
N PRO A 58 -0.65 8.64 -34.98
CA PRO A 58 -0.47 10.09 -35.19
C PRO A 58 -1.31 10.65 -36.34
N GLU A 59 -1.49 9.86 -37.42
CA GLU A 59 -2.27 10.29 -38.59
C GLU A 59 -3.80 10.31 -38.38
N ARG A 60 -4.28 9.65 -37.28
CA ARG A 60 -5.72 9.53 -36.97
C ARG A 60 -5.99 9.66 -35.47
N THR A 61 -5.31 10.56 -34.80
CA THR A 61 -5.34 10.75 -33.34
C THR A 61 -6.76 10.88 -32.77
N ALA A 62 -7.66 11.61 -33.45
CA ALA A 62 -9.03 11.80 -32.98
C ALA A 62 -9.84 10.49 -32.92
N ALA A 63 -9.76 9.66 -33.96
CA ALA A 63 -10.43 8.35 -34.00
C ALA A 63 -9.81 7.38 -32.97
N GLN A 64 -8.49 7.39 -32.82
CA GLN A 64 -7.78 6.60 -31.86
C GLN A 64 -8.11 7.01 -30.42
N HIS A 65 -8.20 8.31 -30.16
CA HIS A 65 -8.64 8.83 -28.86
C HIS A 65 -10.02 8.28 -28.47
N GLN A 66 -11.00 8.31 -29.38
CA GLN A 66 -12.34 7.76 -29.09
C GLN A 66 -12.27 6.24 -28.83
N SER A 67 -11.49 5.50 -29.60
CA SER A 67 -11.30 4.06 -29.42
C SER A 67 -10.71 3.72 -28.03
N LEU A 68 -9.62 4.39 -27.65
CA LEU A 68 -8.96 4.18 -26.36
C LEU A 68 -9.83 4.65 -25.19
N LEU A 69 -10.55 5.77 -25.34
CA LEU A 69 -11.47 6.28 -24.33
C LEU A 69 -12.62 5.29 -24.08
N HIS A 70 -13.25 4.79 -25.17
CA HIS A 70 -14.28 3.75 -25.04
C HIS A 70 -13.73 2.50 -24.37
N PHE A 71 -12.55 2.03 -24.77
CA PHE A 71 -11.91 0.83 -24.24
C PHE A 71 -11.66 0.94 -22.74
N VAL A 72 -11.11 2.05 -22.24
CA VAL A 72 -10.79 2.21 -20.82
C VAL A 72 -12.00 2.54 -19.97
N ALA A 73 -12.95 3.33 -20.49
CA ALA A 73 -14.05 3.85 -19.65
C ALA A 73 -15.34 3.03 -19.74
N GLN A 74 -15.61 2.37 -20.87
CA GLN A 74 -16.92 1.77 -21.15
C GLN A 74 -16.89 0.28 -21.49
N ALA A 75 -15.84 -0.22 -22.16
CA ALA A 75 -15.78 -1.60 -22.59
C ALA A 75 -15.91 -2.57 -21.38
N PRO A 76 -16.81 -3.58 -21.45
CA PRO A 76 -17.09 -4.45 -20.30
C PRO A 76 -16.10 -5.64 -20.24
N TRP A 77 -14.85 -5.37 -19.94
CA TRP A 77 -13.85 -6.40 -19.60
C TRP A 77 -13.54 -6.40 -18.11
N SER A 78 -13.06 -7.50 -17.58
CA SER A 78 -12.78 -7.66 -16.16
C SER A 78 -11.35 -7.28 -15.81
N ASP A 79 -11.17 -6.23 -15.03
CA ASP A 79 -9.91 -5.80 -14.44
C ASP A 79 -9.29 -6.91 -13.57
N GLN A 80 -10.11 -7.62 -12.79
CA GLN A 80 -9.67 -8.74 -11.94
C GLN A 80 -9.15 -9.92 -12.77
N ALA A 81 -9.84 -10.27 -13.88
CA ALA A 81 -9.36 -11.32 -14.78
C ALA A 81 -8.03 -10.92 -15.45
N MET A 82 -7.89 -9.65 -15.82
CA MET A 82 -6.66 -9.12 -16.38
C MET A 82 -5.50 -9.15 -15.37
N LEU A 83 -5.72 -8.69 -14.12
CA LEU A 83 -4.71 -8.77 -13.06
C LEU A 83 -4.25 -10.21 -12.79
N ARG A 84 -5.20 -11.17 -12.77
CA ARG A 84 -4.84 -12.59 -12.64
C ARG A 84 -3.97 -13.07 -13.81
N ARG A 85 -4.25 -12.62 -15.02
CA ARG A 85 -3.46 -13.00 -16.20
C ARG A 85 -2.07 -12.36 -16.19
N VAL A 86 -1.97 -11.08 -15.83
CA VAL A 86 -0.68 -10.37 -15.62
C VAL A 86 0.17 -11.11 -14.60
N ARG A 87 -0.41 -11.40 -13.45
CA ARG A 87 0.24 -12.17 -12.38
C ARG A 87 0.76 -13.51 -12.87
N GLY A 88 -0.10 -14.29 -13.55
CA GLY A 88 0.28 -15.61 -14.09
C GLY A 88 1.41 -15.56 -15.11
N TYR A 89 1.62 -14.43 -15.79
CA TYR A 89 2.75 -14.24 -16.69
C TYR A 89 4.02 -13.79 -15.96
N VAL A 90 3.91 -12.84 -15.02
CA VAL A 90 5.06 -12.16 -14.41
C VAL A 90 5.65 -12.97 -13.24
N LEU A 91 4.83 -13.65 -12.43
CA LEU A 91 5.32 -14.38 -11.26
C LEU A 91 6.43 -15.39 -11.58
N PRO A 92 6.35 -16.23 -12.65
CA PRO A 92 7.43 -17.14 -12.98
C PRO A 92 8.79 -16.46 -13.21
N SER A 93 8.79 -15.22 -13.69
CA SER A 93 10.02 -14.45 -13.90
C SER A 93 10.63 -13.97 -12.60
N ILE A 94 9.82 -13.34 -11.72
CA ILE A 94 10.32 -12.79 -10.45
C ILE A 94 10.59 -13.86 -9.38
N THR A 95 10.07 -15.08 -9.55
CA THR A 95 10.28 -16.20 -8.63
C THR A 95 11.27 -17.24 -9.17
N ARG A 96 12.01 -16.92 -10.23
CA ARG A 96 12.97 -17.85 -10.85
C ARG A 96 14.05 -18.28 -9.87
N ASP A 97 14.64 -17.32 -9.16
CA ASP A 97 15.81 -17.54 -8.33
C ASP A 97 15.47 -17.67 -6.84
N GLU A 98 14.30 -17.16 -6.45
CA GLU A 98 13.82 -17.26 -5.05
C GLU A 98 12.28 -17.24 -4.98
N PRO A 99 11.69 -17.88 -3.97
CA PRO A 99 10.24 -17.82 -3.76
C PRO A 99 9.80 -16.40 -3.36
N ILE A 100 8.47 -16.14 -3.42
CA ILE A 100 7.89 -14.90 -2.89
C ILE A 100 8.32 -14.76 -1.42
N GLN A 101 8.89 -13.62 -1.08
CA GLN A 101 9.39 -13.30 0.25
C GLN A 101 8.37 -12.53 1.08
N ALA A 102 7.50 -11.74 0.43
CA ALA A 102 6.52 -10.92 1.12
C ALA A 102 5.27 -10.67 0.27
N TRP A 103 4.14 -10.53 0.96
CA TRP A 103 2.94 -9.87 0.51
C TRP A 103 2.87 -8.50 1.18
N ILE A 104 2.74 -7.41 0.43
CA ILE A 104 2.83 -6.07 0.96
C ILE A 104 1.50 -5.35 0.76
N ILE A 105 0.86 -4.97 1.86
CA ILE A 105 -0.36 -4.15 1.89
C ILE A 105 0.03 -2.69 2.03
N ASP A 106 -0.55 -1.84 1.18
CA ASP A 106 -0.41 -0.40 1.29
C ASP A 106 -1.53 0.31 0.52
N ASP A 107 -1.59 1.64 0.61
CA ASP A 107 -2.46 2.46 -0.22
C ASP A 107 -1.72 3.64 -0.85
N THR A 108 -2.29 4.15 -1.93
CA THR A 108 -1.72 5.31 -2.60
C THR A 108 -2.78 6.33 -2.97
N GLY A 109 -2.48 7.61 -2.70
CA GLY A 109 -3.36 8.74 -2.97
C GLY A 109 -3.17 9.31 -4.38
N PHE A 110 -4.26 9.86 -4.92
CA PHE A 110 -4.32 10.56 -6.21
C PHE A 110 -4.98 11.92 -5.97
N PRO A 111 -4.20 13.02 -5.88
CA PRO A 111 -4.77 14.36 -5.73
C PRO A 111 -5.74 14.68 -6.86
N LYS A 112 -6.87 15.24 -6.53
CA LYS A 112 -7.90 15.65 -7.51
C LYS A 112 -8.37 17.07 -7.24
N LYS A 113 -8.69 17.78 -8.32
CA LYS A 113 -9.41 19.05 -8.27
C LYS A 113 -10.91 18.77 -8.48
N GLY A 114 -11.77 19.32 -7.64
CA GLY A 114 -13.22 19.13 -7.76
C GLY A 114 -13.74 17.86 -7.08
N SER A 115 -15.07 17.62 -7.17
CA SER A 115 -15.82 16.64 -6.36
C SER A 115 -16.44 15.49 -7.16
N HIS A 116 -16.21 15.43 -8.48
CA HIS A 116 -16.95 14.51 -9.36
C HIS A 116 -16.25 13.18 -9.65
N SER A 117 -14.95 13.05 -9.36
CA SER A 117 -14.25 11.77 -9.54
C SER A 117 -14.70 10.78 -8.48
N VAL A 118 -15.01 9.55 -8.90
CA VAL A 118 -15.49 8.49 -7.99
C VAL A 118 -14.57 8.31 -6.77
N GLY A 119 -15.15 8.25 -5.57
CA GLY A 119 -14.38 8.04 -4.33
C GLY A 119 -13.53 9.24 -3.89
N VAL A 120 -13.63 10.40 -4.55
CA VAL A 120 -12.92 11.60 -4.13
C VAL A 120 -13.51 12.15 -2.83
N ALA A 121 -12.65 12.43 -1.87
CA ALA A 121 -12.99 13.01 -0.58
C ALA A 121 -11.80 13.77 0.00
N ARG A 122 -12.06 14.63 1.01
CA ARG A 122 -10.99 15.20 1.82
C ARG A 122 -10.47 14.14 2.79
N GLN A 123 -9.34 13.54 2.47
CA GLN A 123 -8.72 12.47 3.23
C GLN A 123 -7.19 12.58 3.19
N TYR A 124 -6.49 11.78 3.99
CA TYR A 124 -5.03 11.79 3.96
C TYR A 124 -4.54 11.31 2.59
N CYS A 125 -3.70 12.13 1.96
CA CYS A 125 -3.07 11.84 0.69
C CYS A 125 -1.57 11.63 0.90
N GLY A 126 -1.10 10.38 0.90
CA GLY A 126 0.31 10.04 1.12
C GLY A 126 1.25 10.77 0.15
N GLN A 127 0.83 10.97 -1.10
CA GLN A 127 1.61 11.71 -2.09
C GLN A 127 1.86 13.18 -1.71
N LEU A 128 0.96 13.79 -0.94
CA LEU A 128 1.06 15.19 -0.50
C LEU A 128 1.50 15.32 0.95
N GLY A 129 1.58 14.21 1.71
CA GLY A 129 1.90 14.21 3.13
C GLY A 129 0.88 14.93 4.02
N LYS A 130 -0.33 15.18 3.54
CA LYS A 130 -1.37 15.93 4.26
C LYS A 130 -2.78 15.48 3.89
N GLN A 131 -3.77 15.95 4.66
CA GLN A 131 -5.17 15.83 4.25
C GLN A 131 -5.48 16.78 3.09
N ASP A 132 -5.96 16.21 1.99
CA ASP A 132 -6.34 16.97 0.78
C ASP A 132 -7.44 16.22 0.03
N ASN A 133 -8.00 16.90 -1.00
CA ASN A 133 -8.99 16.30 -1.87
C ASN A 133 -8.33 15.28 -2.80
N CYS A 134 -8.58 13.99 -2.55
CA CYS A 134 -7.95 12.91 -3.30
C CYS A 134 -8.82 11.66 -3.40
N GLN A 135 -8.49 10.81 -4.35
CA GLN A 135 -8.87 9.40 -4.37
C GLN A 135 -7.77 8.60 -3.68
N VAL A 136 -8.11 7.47 -3.05
CA VAL A 136 -7.15 6.55 -2.46
C VAL A 136 -7.45 5.13 -2.94
N ALA A 137 -6.43 4.40 -3.36
CA ALA A 137 -6.58 2.99 -3.72
C ALA A 137 -5.71 2.11 -2.82
N VAL A 138 -6.30 1.01 -2.35
CA VAL A 138 -5.64 -0.04 -1.59
C VAL A 138 -5.10 -1.08 -2.55
N SER A 139 -3.88 -1.54 -2.34
CA SER A 139 -3.27 -2.59 -3.14
C SER A 139 -2.60 -3.66 -2.30
N LEU A 140 -2.46 -4.83 -2.91
CA LEU A 140 -1.62 -5.93 -2.45
C LEU A 140 -0.56 -6.18 -3.51
N SER A 141 0.72 -6.09 -3.13
CA SER A 141 1.86 -6.48 -3.97
C SER A 141 2.50 -7.75 -3.46
N VAL A 142 3.05 -8.55 -4.35
CA VAL A 142 3.96 -9.65 -4.01
C VAL A 142 5.39 -9.23 -4.31
N ALA A 143 6.35 -9.64 -3.49
CA ALA A 143 7.73 -9.21 -3.62
C ALA A 143 8.73 -10.34 -3.36
N THR A 144 9.83 -10.30 -4.12
CA THR A 144 11.10 -10.97 -3.89
C THR A 144 12.18 -9.93 -3.64
N HIS A 145 13.42 -10.31 -3.37
CA HIS A 145 14.53 -9.36 -3.29
C HIS A 145 14.88 -8.73 -4.66
N GLN A 146 14.43 -9.32 -5.75
CA GLN A 146 14.71 -8.86 -7.11
C GLN A 146 13.60 -7.95 -7.66
N GLY A 147 12.34 -8.35 -7.51
CA GLY A 147 11.18 -7.65 -8.09
C GLY A 147 9.95 -7.66 -7.19
N SER A 148 9.00 -6.81 -7.53
CA SER A 148 7.66 -6.76 -6.91
C SER A 148 6.60 -6.43 -7.95
N LEU A 149 5.38 -6.91 -7.73
CA LEU A 149 4.23 -6.70 -8.62
C LEU A 149 2.96 -6.49 -7.79
N PRO A 150 2.19 -5.43 -8.04
CA PRO A 150 0.82 -5.33 -7.53
C PRO A 150 -0.06 -6.42 -8.16
N VAL A 151 -0.67 -7.26 -7.30
CA VAL A 151 -1.51 -8.40 -7.70
C VAL A 151 -2.99 -8.16 -7.43
N ALA A 152 -3.31 -7.16 -6.59
CA ALA A 152 -4.66 -6.70 -6.36
C ALA A 152 -4.69 -5.17 -6.20
N TRP A 153 -5.80 -4.57 -6.63
CA TRP A 153 -6.00 -3.14 -6.68
C TRP A 153 -7.46 -2.79 -6.50
N ARG A 154 -7.78 -1.85 -5.59
CA ARG A 154 -9.16 -1.39 -5.41
C ARG A 154 -9.22 0.04 -4.90
N LEU A 155 -10.07 0.85 -5.54
CA LEU A 155 -10.41 2.19 -5.06
C LEU A 155 -11.18 2.10 -3.74
N TYR A 156 -10.71 2.83 -2.74
CA TYR A 156 -11.46 3.06 -1.51
C TYR A 156 -12.65 3.96 -1.79
N LEU A 157 -13.85 3.49 -1.43
CA LEU A 157 -15.09 4.25 -1.56
C LEU A 157 -15.45 4.83 -0.18
N PRO A 158 -15.26 6.14 0.07
CA PRO A 158 -15.66 6.77 1.31
C PRO A 158 -17.15 6.58 1.63
N LYS A 159 -17.50 6.60 2.90
CA LYS A 159 -18.87 6.36 3.35
C LYS A 159 -19.88 7.33 2.71
N GLU A 160 -19.52 8.61 2.56
CA GLU A 160 -20.33 9.61 1.88
C GLU A 160 -20.63 9.31 0.40
N TRP A 161 -19.78 8.50 -0.24
CA TRP A 161 -20.01 7.99 -1.59
C TRP A 161 -20.85 6.71 -1.58
N ALA A 162 -20.56 5.82 -0.63
CA ALA A 162 -21.26 4.55 -0.52
C ALA A 162 -22.74 4.73 -0.17
N ASP A 163 -23.06 5.76 0.63
CA ASP A 163 -24.40 6.08 1.10
C ASP A 163 -25.20 6.96 0.13
N ASP A 164 -24.60 7.41 -1.00
CA ASP A 164 -25.26 8.27 -2.00
C ASP A 164 -25.56 7.51 -3.31
N PRO A 165 -26.80 7.00 -3.49
CA PRO A 165 -27.17 6.24 -4.68
C PRO A 165 -27.03 7.03 -5.99
N ALA A 166 -27.25 8.35 -5.97
CA ALA A 166 -27.18 9.19 -7.16
C ALA A 166 -25.73 9.36 -7.63
N ARG A 167 -24.79 9.61 -6.71
CA ARG A 167 -23.36 9.68 -7.01
C ARG A 167 -22.83 8.31 -7.48
N ARG A 168 -23.27 7.20 -6.85
CA ARG A 168 -22.91 5.84 -7.26
C ARG A 168 -23.34 5.54 -8.69
N ALA A 169 -24.60 5.81 -9.02
CA ALA A 169 -25.15 5.59 -10.35
C ALA A 169 -24.42 6.43 -11.41
N MET A 170 -24.17 7.71 -11.13
CA MET A 170 -23.46 8.62 -12.02
C MET A 170 -22.03 8.15 -12.30
N ALA A 171 -21.34 7.60 -11.31
CA ALA A 171 -19.97 7.11 -11.43
C ALA A 171 -19.89 5.64 -11.89
N GLY A 172 -21.00 4.95 -12.06
CA GLY A 172 -21.07 3.54 -12.44
C GLY A 172 -20.42 2.62 -11.39
N VAL A 173 -20.65 2.91 -10.10
CA VAL A 173 -20.19 2.02 -9.00
C VAL A 173 -21.07 0.78 -9.00
N PRO A 174 -20.51 -0.44 -9.05
CA PRO A 174 -21.29 -1.69 -8.99
C PRO A 174 -22.13 -1.79 -7.71
N ASP A 175 -23.29 -2.45 -7.81
CA ASP A 175 -24.25 -2.55 -6.69
C ASP A 175 -23.69 -3.34 -5.50
N ASP A 176 -22.84 -4.32 -5.76
CA ASP A 176 -22.15 -5.15 -4.76
C ASP A 176 -21.00 -4.43 -4.02
N ILE A 177 -20.62 -3.24 -4.46
CA ILE A 177 -19.59 -2.43 -3.81
C ILE A 177 -20.22 -1.53 -2.76
N GLY A 178 -20.16 -1.94 -1.49
CA GLY A 178 -20.54 -1.14 -0.33
C GLY A 178 -19.34 -0.43 0.32
N PHE A 179 -19.64 0.29 1.42
CA PHE A 179 -18.58 0.85 2.27
C PHE A 179 -17.79 -0.27 2.94
N GLN A 180 -16.48 -0.17 2.83
CA GLN A 180 -15.50 -0.98 3.57
C GLN A 180 -14.36 -0.08 4.01
N THR A 181 -13.84 -0.32 5.20
CA THR A 181 -12.60 0.33 5.64
C THR A 181 -11.41 -0.17 4.80
N LYS A 182 -10.35 0.60 4.74
CA LYS A 182 -9.13 0.17 4.01
C LYS A 182 -8.57 -1.16 4.54
N PRO A 183 -8.48 -1.42 5.86
CA PRO A 183 -8.10 -2.75 6.37
C PRO A 183 -9.02 -3.89 5.93
N GLU A 184 -10.34 -3.67 5.84
CA GLU A 184 -11.28 -4.68 5.32
C GLU A 184 -11.05 -4.97 3.84
N ILE A 185 -10.79 -3.93 3.02
CA ILE A 185 -10.42 -4.09 1.61
C ILE A 185 -9.11 -4.89 1.50
N ALA A 186 -8.10 -4.55 2.29
CA ALA A 186 -6.83 -5.25 2.30
C ALA A 186 -6.98 -6.74 2.66
N LEU A 187 -7.77 -7.05 3.70
CA LEU A 187 -8.04 -8.43 4.09
C LEU A 187 -8.77 -9.21 2.99
N GLN A 188 -9.70 -8.56 2.30
CA GLN A 188 -10.39 -9.16 1.15
C GLN A 188 -9.42 -9.46 0.00
N GLN A 189 -8.49 -8.55 -0.28
CA GLN A 189 -7.44 -8.76 -1.30
C GLN A 189 -6.52 -9.93 -0.93
N VAL A 190 -6.12 -10.05 0.34
CA VAL A 190 -5.31 -11.18 0.84
C VAL A 190 -6.07 -12.50 0.67
N ARG A 191 -7.35 -12.56 1.07
CA ARG A 191 -8.21 -13.75 0.90
C ARG A 191 -8.33 -14.16 -0.57
N GLN A 192 -8.56 -13.18 -1.44
CA GLN A 192 -8.70 -13.44 -2.87
C GLN A 192 -7.38 -13.93 -3.49
N ALA A 193 -6.25 -13.32 -3.13
CA ALA A 193 -4.94 -13.74 -3.62
C ALA A 193 -4.62 -15.19 -3.20
N LEU A 194 -4.94 -15.54 -1.94
CA LEU A 194 -4.77 -16.91 -1.44
C LEU A 194 -5.69 -17.90 -2.18
N ALA A 195 -6.97 -17.56 -2.37
CA ALA A 195 -7.92 -18.36 -3.14
C ALA A 195 -7.52 -18.51 -4.62
N ASP A 196 -6.90 -17.51 -5.20
CA ASP A 196 -6.33 -17.52 -6.55
C ASP A 196 -5.01 -18.32 -6.67
N GLY A 197 -4.53 -18.93 -5.58
CA GLY A 197 -3.33 -19.77 -5.57
C GLY A 197 -2.02 -18.98 -5.62
N VAL A 198 -1.99 -17.72 -5.19
CA VAL A 198 -0.72 -16.99 -5.02
C VAL A 198 0.07 -17.65 -3.89
N PRO A 199 1.33 -18.04 -4.11
CA PRO A 199 2.13 -18.67 -3.07
C PRO A 199 2.19 -17.83 -1.79
N PRO A 200 1.88 -18.42 -0.62
CA PRO A 200 1.83 -17.71 0.65
C PRO A 200 3.20 -17.17 1.06
N ALA A 201 3.20 -15.98 1.66
CA ALA A 201 4.38 -15.36 2.25
C ALA A 201 3.95 -14.45 3.42
N PRO A 202 4.89 -14.00 4.27
CA PRO A 202 4.57 -13.05 5.33
C PRO A 202 3.91 -11.77 4.80
N VAL A 203 2.85 -11.32 5.48
CA VAL A 203 2.13 -10.10 5.10
C VAL A 203 2.74 -8.89 5.80
N LEU A 204 3.28 -7.96 5.03
CA LEU A 204 3.89 -6.73 5.52
C LEU A 204 2.90 -5.57 5.42
N MET A 205 2.84 -4.74 6.45
CA MET A 205 1.97 -3.57 6.49
C MET A 205 2.55 -2.46 7.36
N ASP A 206 2.21 -1.23 7.04
CA ASP A 206 2.57 -0.05 7.82
C ASP A 206 1.69 0.13 9.06
N PRO A 207 1.95 1.13 9.93
CA PRO A 207 1.13 1.38 11.11
C PRO A 207 -0.33 1.76 10.83
N ALA A 208 -0.65 2.29 9.64
CA ALA A 208 -2.04 2.60 9.27
C ALA A 208 -2.90 1.33 9.17
N TYR A 209 -2.30 0.23 8.72
CA TYR A 209 -2.92 -1.09 8.65
C TYR A 209 -2.56 -1.95 9.87
N GLY A 210 -1.30 -1.93 10.28
CA GLY A 210 -0.79 -2.81 11.32
C GLY A 210 -1.37 -2.57 12.71
N ASN A 211 -1.90 -1.37 13.01
CA ASN A 211 -2.64 -1.12 14.25
C ASN A 211 -4.05 -1.73 14.26
N ASP A 212 -4.59 -2.14 13.11
CA ASP A 212 -5.89 -2.80 13.06
C ASP A 212 -5.78 -4.27 13.52
N SER A 213 -6.27 -4.54 14.72
CA SER A 213 -6.21 -5.89 15.32
C SER A 213 -7.10 -6.90 14.60
N LYS A 214 -8.17 -6.45 13.91
CA LYS A 214 -9.04 -7.34 13.15
C LYS A 214 -8.34 -7.79 11.87
N LEU A 215 -7.61 -6.88 11.21
CA LEU A 215 -6.79 -7.24 10.06
C LEU A 215 -5.72 -8.26 10.44
N ARG A 216 -4.96 -8.03 11.52
CA ARG A 216 -3.95 -8.98 11.99
C ARG A 216 -4.56 -10.34 12.33
N ALA A 217 -5.68 -10.35 13.07
CA ALA A 217 -6.38 -11.59 13.40
C ALA A 217 -6.85 -12.32 12.12
N GLY A 218 -7.47 -11.60 11.17
CA GLY A 218 -7.92 -12.19 9.92
C GLY A 218 -6.78 -12.76 9.06
N ILE A 219 -5.59 -12.15 9.06
CA ILE A 219 -4.40 -12.71 8.40
C ILE A 219 -3.96 -14.00 9.09
N SER A 220 -3.93 -14.02 10.43
CA SER A 220 -3.57 -15.23 11.20
C SER A 220 -4.60 -16.36 11.02
N GLU A 221 -5.90 -16.06 10.94
CA GLU A 221 -6.97 -17.02 10.66
C GLU A 221 -6.82 -17.67 9.28
N LEU A 222 -6.20 -16.98 8.33
CA LEU A 222 -5.85 -17.53 7.01
C LEU A 222 -4.58 -18.40 7.02
N GLY A 223 -3.96 -18.61 8.17
CA GLY A 223 -2.70 -19.36 8.31
C GLY A 223 -1.46 -18.61 7.82
N LEU A 224 -1.56 -17.29 7.59
CA LEU A 224 -0.46 -16.45 7.17
C LEU A 224 0.22 -15.79 8.37
N THR A 225 1.53 -15.59 8.25
CA THR A 225 2.30 -14.76 9.18
C THR A 225 2.29 -13.30 8.74
N TYR A 226 2.61 -12.39 9.66
CA TYR A 226 2.72 -10.98 9.34
C TYR A 226 3.91 -10.29 10.03
N VAL A 227 4.30 -9.16 9.46
CA VAL A 227 5.15 -8.13 10.05
C VAL A 227 4.39 -6.81 9.96
N ALA A 228 3.75 -6.43 11.04
CA ALA A 228 2.83 -5.31 11.13
C ALA A 228 3.48 -4.12 11.82
N GLY A 229 3.72 -3.03 11.09
CA GLY A 229 4.08 -1.76 11.70
C GLY A 229 3.04 -1.33 12.73
N ILE A 230 3.48 -0.82 13.88
CA ILE A 230 2.62 -0.36 14.96
C ILE A 230 3.04 1.02 15.46
N LEU A 231 2.12 1.70 16.14
CA LEU A 231 2.44 2.96 16.81
C LEU A 231 3.27 2.71 18.08
N PRO A 232 4.15 3.66 18.46
CA PRO A 232 4.94 3.58 19.70
C PRO A 232 4.07 3.43 20.96
N THR A 233 2.82 3.92 20.90
CA THR A 233 1.82 3.87 21.96
C THR A 233 1.06 2.54 22.05
N THR A 234 1.33 1.59 21.14
CA THR A 234 0.68 0.26 21.17
C THR A 234 1.02 -0.45 22.48
N MET A 235 -0.02 -0.89 23.21
CA MET A 235 0.13 -1.53 24.51
C MET A 235 0.46 -3.01 24.37
N VAL A 236 1.48 -3.45 25.11
CA VAL A 236 1.94 -4.84 25.15
C VAL A 236 2.23 -5.26 26.59
N TRP A 237 2.08 -6.54 26.90
CA TRP A 237 2.57 -7.14 28.12
C TRP A 237 4.06 -7.39 28.01
N ARG A 238 4.79 -7.16 29.10
CA ARG A 238 6.24 -7.46 29.16
C ARG A 238 6.50 -8.94 28.89
N PRO A 239 7.70 -9.31 28.50
CA PRO A 239 8.08 -10.71 28.31
C PRO A 239 7.74 -11.56 29.54
N GLY A 240 7.03 -12.67 29.32
CA GLY A 240 6.58 -13.56 30.39
C GLY A 240 5.34 -13.09 31.16
N GLU A 241 4.85 -11.88 30.93
CA GLU A 241 3.63 -11.37 31.55
C GLU A 241 2.39 -11.64 30.66
N ALA A 242 1.24 -11.72 31.34
CA ALA A 242 -0.06 -11.88 30.69
C ALA A 242 -1.14 -11.21 31.57
N PRO A 243 -2.29 -10.81 31.02
CA PRO A 243 -3.39 -10.31 31.83
C PRO A 243 -3.81 -11.34 32.86
N LEU A 244 -4.31 -10.86 34.01
CA LEU A 244 -4.76 -11.72 35.10
C LEU A 244 -5.98 -12.55 34.67
N PRO A 245 -6.09 -13.80 35.15
CA PRO A 245 -7.25 -14.64 34.87
C PRO A 245 -8.54 -14.07 35.47
N PRO A 246 -9.72 -14.49 34.99
CA PRO A 246 -10.98 -14.14 35.57
C PRO A 246 -11.01 -14.51 37.08
N VAL A 247 -11.65 -13.68 37.91
CA VAL A 247 -11.83 -14.04 39.34
C VAL A 247 -12.88 -15.14 39.42
N PRO A 248 -12.57 -16.29 40.06
CA PRO A 248 -13.58 -17.25 40.44
C PRO A 248 -14.56 -16.59 41.42
N ARG A 249 -15.84 -16.59 41.12
CA ARG A 249 -16.83 -16.05 42.01
C ARG A 249 -17.28 -17.11 43.04
N ALA A 250 -17.00 -16.88 44.29
CA ALA A 250 -17.61 -17.64 45.36
C ALA A 250 -19.03 -17.10 45.62
N GLY A 251 -20.09 -17.85 45.24
CA GLY A 251 -21.49 -17.46 45.47
C GLY A 251 -22.40 -17.53 44.24
N ARG A 252 -23.69 -17.19 44.42
CA ARG A 252 -24.70 -17.21 43.34
C ARG A 252 -24.39 -16.16 42.28
N GLY A 253 -24.41 -16.55 41.02
CA GLY A 253 -24.26 -15.71 39.82
C GLY A 253 -23.28 -16.32 38.79
N ARG A 254 -23.31 -15.78 37.57
CA ARG A 254 -22.41 -16.23 36.47
C ARG A 254 -20.95 -15.94 36.80
N PRO A 255 -20.03 -16.91 36.74
CA PRO A 255 -18.60 -16.68 36.92
C PRO A 255 -18.09 -15.60 35.96
N GLY A 256 -17.12 -14.81 36.39
CA GLY A 256 -16.39 -13.93 35.50
C GLY A 256 -15.65 -14.76 34.45
N THR A 257 -15.76 -14.40 33.19
CA THR A 257 -15.09 -15.12 32.07
C THR A 257 -14.05 -14.25 31.36
N ARG A 258 -13.84 -13.02 31.85
CA ARG A 258 -12.96 -12.05 31.17
C ARG A 258 -11.66 -11.84 31.94
N LEU A 259 -10.59 -11.67 31.19
CA LEU A 259 -9.29 -11.31 31.68
C LEU A 259 -9.32 -9.95 32.39
N ARG A 260 -8.42 -9.75 33.35
CA ARG A 260 -8.38 -8.57 34.21
C ARG A 260 -7.01 -7.90 34.19
N ARG A 261 -7.01 -6.68 34.65
CA ARG A 261 -5.84 -5.87 35.00
C ARG A 261 -6.07 -5.31 36.40
N ASP A 262 -5.04 -5.02 37.15
CA ASP A 262 -5.14 -4.29 38.44
C ASP A 262 -4.14 -3.13 38.47
N ALA A 263 -4.09 -2.40 39.57
CA ALA A 263 -3.25 -1.19 39.65
C ALA A 263 -1.75 -1.45 39.48
N THR A 264 -1.30 -2.66 39.84
CA THR A 264 0.12 -3.06 39.84
C THR A 264 0.48 -3.91 38.63
N HIS A 265 -0.50 -4.45 37.92
CA HIS A 265 -0.32 -5.37 36.79
C HIS A 265 -1.00 -4.80 35.53
N GLN A 266 -0.22 -3.99 34.80
CA GLN A 266 -0.65 -3.24 33.64
C GLN A 266 0.30 -3.46 32.45
N PRO A 267 -0.23 -3.51 31.22
CA PRO A 267 0.62 -3.49 30.04
C PRO A 267 1.31 -2.13 29.88
N VAL A 268 2.42 -2.11 29.16
CA VAL A 268 3.19 -0.90 28.86
C VAL A 268 3.13 -0.60 27.38
N SER A 269 3.46 0.64 26.99
CA SER A 269 3.60 0.97 25.58
C SER A 269 4.85 0.31 24.98
N ALA A 270 4.82 0.00 23.68
CA ALA A 270 5.99 -0.51 22.98
C ALA A 270 7.20 0.41 23.14
N LYS A 271 6.99 1.73 23.14
CA LYS A 271 8.04 2.72 23.40
C LYS A 271 8.61 2.62 24.82
N THR A 272 7.75 2.51 25.82
CA THR A 272 8.20 2.37 27.22
C THR A 272 9.07 1.11 27.35
N LEU A 273 8.62 -0.02 26.80
CA LEU A 273 9.39 -1.28 26.82
C LEU A 273 10.73 -1.10 26.09
N ALA A 274 10.76 -0.43 24.94
CA ALA A 274 11.99 -0.19 24.20
C ALA A 274 13.02 0.63 24.98
N LEU A 275 12.58 1.64 25.72
CA LEU A 275 13.47 2.49 26.54
C LEU A 275 13.98 1.80 27.82
N GLU A 276 13.29 0.76 28.27
CA GLU A 276 13.69 -0.09 29.41
C GLU A 276 14.76 -1.13 29.01
N LEU A 277 15.03 -1.35 27.70
CA LEU A 277 15.98 -2.35 27.23
C LEU A 277 17.40 -1.98 27.56
N ALA A 278 18.15 -2.96 28.08
CA ALA A 278 19.60 -2.82 28.31
C ALA A 278 20.37 -2.63 26.99
N ALA A 279 21.53 -2.02 27.05
CA ALA A 279 22.33 -1.71 25.86
C ALA A 279 22.74 -2.94 25.04
N ASP A 280 22.95 -4.06 25.68
CA ASP A 280 23.31 -5.35 25.06
C ASP A 280 22.15 -6.04 24.33
N ALA A 281 20.91 -5.60 24.56
CA ALA A 281 19.75 -6.08 23.81
C ALA A 281 19.72 -5.56 22.36
N TRP A 282 20.51 -4.53 22.07
CA TRP A 282 20.54 -3.87 20.77
C TRP A 282 21.69 -4.40 19.91
N ARG A 283 21.37 -4.74 18.65
CA ARG A 283 22.35 -5.21 17.66
C ARG A 283 22.32 -4.31 16.45
N GLN A 284 23.52 -3.87 15.99
CA GLN A 284 23.69 -3.15 14.74
C GLN A 284 23.49 -4.11 13.56
N ILE A 285 22.55 -3.81 12.69
CA ILE A 285 22.26 -4.62 11.49
C ILE A 285 22.27 -3.73 10.27
N LYS A 286 23.09 -4.12 9.29
CA LYS A 286 23.06 -3.57 7.94
C LYS A 286 21.96 -4.30 7.17
N TRP A 287 20.97 -3.55 6.68
CA TRP A 287 19.80 -4.13 6.03
C TRP A 287 19.68 -3.80 4.53
N ARG A 288 20.46 -2.86 4.02
CA ARG A 288 20.52 -2.52 2.59
C ARG A 288 21.81 -1.77 2.24
N ASP A 289 22.31 -1.99 1.01
CA ASP A 289 23.32 -1.14 0.43
C ASP A 289 22.67 0.18 -0.03
N GLY A 290 23.12 1.30 0.51
CA GLY A 290 22.73 2.63 0.08
C GLY A 290 23.60 3.10 -1.10
N SER A 291 23.22 4.21 -1.73
CA SER A 291 23.98 4.78 -2.88
C SER A 291 25.40 5.20 -2.49
N ASN A 292 25.59 5.71 -1.26
CA ASN A 292 26.86 6.24 -0.76
C ASN A 292 27.35 5.45 0.48
N THR A 293 26.44 5.04 1.36
CA THR A 293 26.75 4.32 2.59
C THR A 293 25.72 3.21 2.81
N PRO A 294 26.11 2.09 3.42
CA PRO A 294 25.17 1.06 3.81
C PRO A 294 24.10 1.62 4.77
N LEU A 295 22.85 1.24 4.56
CA LEU A 295 21.78 1.55 5.50
C LEU A 295 21.82 0.57 6.66
N SER A 296 22.06 1.07 7.86
CA SER A 296 22.13 0.29 9.09
C SER A 296 21.44 1.00 10.24
N SER A 297 20.93 0.24 11.17
CA SER A 297 20.28 0.71 12.39
C SER A 297 20.52 -0.29 13.53
N ARG A 298 20.29 0.13 14.76
CA ARG A 298 20.23 -0.78 15.89
C ARG A 298 18.85 -1.40 15.97
N PHE A 299 18.79 -2.71 16.18
CA PHE A 299 17.54 -3.46 16.32
C PHE A 299 17.56 -4.26 17.63
N ALA A 300 16.37 -4.37 18.23
CA ALA A 300 16.09 -5.27 19.35
C ALA A 300 14.80 -6.04 19.07
N ARG A 301 14.65 -7.23 19.67
CA ARG A 301 13.41 -8.00 19.57
C ARG A 301 13.06 -8.67 20.90
N TRP A 302 11.77 -8.77 21.18
CA TRP A 302 11.26 -9.40 22.39
C TRP A 302 9.98 -10.17 22.11
N ARG A 303 9.74 -11.24 22.87
CA ARG A 303 8.45 -11.92 22.89
C ARG A 303 7.51 -11.16 23.80
N VAL A 304 6.39 -10.69 23.27
CA VAL A 304 5.39 -9.88 24.00
C VAL A 304 3.99 -10.39 23.68
N ARG A 305 3.02 -10.04 24.50
CA ARG A 305 1.60 -10.25 24.19
C ARG A 305 0.96 -8.91 23.88
N PRO A 306 0.31 -8.72 22.72
CA PRO A 306 -0.51 -7.54 22.47
C PRO A 306 -1.61 -7.42 23.52
N ALA A 307 -1.75 -6.23 24.14
CA ALA A 307 -2.65 -6.03 25.24
C ALA A 307 -4.02 -5.46 24.84
N ARG A 308 -4.32 -5.41 23.55
CA ARG A 308 -5.59 -4.91 23.05
C ARG A 308 -6.72 -5.91 23.28
N ASP A 309 -7.87 -5.40 23.70
CA ASP A 309 -9.11 -6.15 23.91
C ASP A 309 -9.06 -7.23 25.01
N ASP A 310 -8.06 -7.24 25.90
CA ASP A 310 -7.97 -8.20 27.01
C ASP A 310 -9.28 -8.31 27.80
N ALA A 311 -9.91 -7.18 28.12
CA ALA A 311 -11.18 -7.15 28.84
C ALA A 311 -12.37 -7.82 28.11
N ARG A 312 -12.19 -8.22 26.85
CA ARG A 312 -13.18 -8.93 26.02
C ARG A 312 -12.84 -10.39 25.83
N ARG A 313 -11.63 -10.82 26.21
CA ARG A 313 -11.10 -12.17 26.00
C ARG A 313 -11.23 -13.02 27.25
N SER A 314 -11.33 -14.33 27.06
CA SER A 314 -11.26 -15.34 28.12
C SER A 314 -9.83 -15.88 28.30
N GLU A 315 -9.00 -15.78 27.27
CA GLU A 315 -7.62 -16.23 27.22
C GLU A 315 -6.68 -15.14 26.75
N PRO A 316 -5.44 -15.09 27.27
CA PRO A 316 -4.43 -14.13 26.80
C PRO A 316 -4.20 -14.25 25.30
N ALA A 317 -3.87 -13.12 24.66
CA ALA A 317 -3.38 -13.16 23.27
C ALA A 317 -2.14 -14.05 23.15
N ALA A 318 -1.93 -14.67 22.01
CA ALA A 318 -0.68 -15.38 21.72
C ALA A 318 0.52 -14.44 21.79
N GLU A 319 1.68 -14.97 22.09
CA GLU A 319 2.91 -14.18 22.02
C GLU A 319 3.31 -13.92 20.58
N GLU A 320 3.74 -12.69 20.35
CA GLU A 320 4.29 -12.22 19.11
C GLU A 320 5.70 -11.67 19.31
N TRP A 321 6.46 -11.53 18.25
CA TRP A 321 7.68 -10.75 18.30
C TRP A 321 7.34 -9.25 18.26
N LEU A 322 7.89 -8.47 19.18
CA LEU A 322 8.05 -7.05 19.05
C LEU A 322 9.46 -6.79 18.49
N LEU A 323 9.54 -6.36 17.23
CA LEU A 323 10.76 -5.87 16.63
C LEU A 323 10.81 -4.36 16.77
N ILE A 324 11.96 -3.82 17.15
CA ILE A 324 12.17 -2.39 17.40
C ILE A 324 13.41 -1.94 16.64
N GLU A 325 13.31 -0.79 15.98
CA GLU A 325 14.45 -0.14 15.33
C GLU A 325 14.80 1.17 16.00
N TRP A 326 16.09 1.36 16.22
CA TRP A 326 16.65 2.60 16.67
C TRP A 326 17.62 3.13 15.61
N PRO A 327 17.20 4.08 14.74
CA PRO A 327 18.06 4.64 13.73
C PRO A 327 19.29 5.32 14.33
N GLU A 328 20.40 5.30 13.61
CA GLU A 328 21.62 5.97 14.03
C GLU A 328 21.39 7.48 14.12
N GLY A 329 21.86 8.10 15.22
CA GLY A 329 21.67 9.53 15.48
C GLY A 329 20.27 9.92 15.99
N ALA A 330 19.30 9.01 16.03
CA ALA A 330 18.00 9.28 16.62
C ALA A 330 18.09 9.30 18.15
N ALA A 331 17.35 10.23 18.80
CA ALA A 331 17.32 10.35 20.25
C ALA A 331 16.62 9.14 20.91
N GLU A 332 15.69 8.50 20.21
CA GLU A 332 14.89 7.40 20.70
C GLU A 332 14.51 6.42 19.56
N PRO A 333 14.08 5.18 19.88
CA PRO A 333 13.57 4.24 18.89
C PRO A 333 12.38 4.82 18.12
N ASP A 334 12.33 4.56 16.81
CA ASP A 334 11.37 5.22 15.91
C ASP A 334 10.38 4.23 15.29
N HIS A 335 10.81 3.01 14.94
CA HIS A 335 9.96 2.04 14.28
C HIS A 335 9.73 0.80 15.14
N TYR A 336 8.48 0.33 15.12
CA TYR A 336 8.01 -0.80 15.93
C TYR A 336 7.15 -1.72 15.07
N TRP A 337 7.33 -3.03 15.19
CA TRP A 337 6.52 -4.03 14.49
C TRP A 337 6.09 -5.15 15.45
N LEU A 338 4.85 -5.60 15.31
CA LEU A 338 4.40 -6.88 15.82
C LEU A 338 4.51 -7.94 14.72
N CYS A 339 5.14 -9.08 15.03
CA CYS A 339 5.43 -10.12 14.03
C CYS A 339 5.01 -11.50 14.55
N THR A 340 4.30 -12.24 13.71
CA THR A 340 3.94 -13.66 13.97
C THR A 340 4.89 -14.63 13.26
N LEU A 341 6.10 -14.19 12.93
CA LEU A 341 7.15 -15.01 12.33
C LEU A 341 7.58 -16.14 13.28
N PRO A 342 8.17 -17.24 12.77
CA PRO A 342 8.58 -18.38 13.58
C PRO A 342 9.43 -18.00 14.80
N ALA A 343 9.34 -18.81 15.87
CA ALA A 343 10.01 -18.50 17.12
C ALA A 343 11.55 -18.58 17.01
N ASP A 344 12.04 -19.38 16.10
CA ASP A 344 13.47 -19.62 15.81
C ASP A 344 14.05 -18.69 14.73
N ILE A 345 13.25 -17.78 14.17
CA ILE A 345 13.74 -16.85 13.14
C ILE A 345 14.91 -16.01 13.67
N SER A 346 15.97 -15.83 12.87
CA SER A 346 17.08 -14.94 13.24
C SER A 346 16.65 -13.47 13.25
N LEU A 347 17.34 -12.61 14.01
CA LEU A 347 17.06 -11.19 14.05
C LEU A 347 17.31 -10.55 12.68
N GLU A 348 18.37 -10.96 12.00
CA GLU A 348 18.75 -10.50 10.67
C GLU A 348 17.64 -10.78 9.65
N ARG A 349 17.10 -12.01 9.68
CA ARG A 349 15.99 -12.38 8.78
C ARG A 349 14.71 -11.63 9.09
N MET A 350 14.43 -11.38 10.38
CA MET A 350 13.26 -10.58 10.80
C MET A 350 13.38 -9.13 10.32
N VAL A 351 14.58 -8.54 10.43
CA VAL A 351 14.86 -7.18 9.93
C VAL A 351 14.75 -7.12 8.42
N ASP A 352 15.31 -8.09 7.70
CA ASP A 352 15.18 -8.20 6.24
C ASP A 352 13.70 -8.20 5.82
N GLN A 353 12.87 -9.02 6.45
CA GLN A 353 11.42 -9.07 6.22
C GLN A 353 10.76 -7.71 6.50
N ALA A 354 11.00 -7.10 7.66
CA ALA A 354 10.39 -5.82 8.01
C ALA A 354 10.75 -4.71 7.03
N LYS A 355 11.99 -4.75 6.54
CA LYS A 355 12.51 -3.73 5.60
C LYS A 355 12.07 -3.94 4.16
N MET A 356 11.58 -5.12 3.77
CA MET A 356 11.08 -5.35 2.39
C MET A 356 9.89 -4.46 2.00
N ARG A 357 9.16 -3.88 2.95
CA ARG A 357 8.00 -3.02 2.65
C ARG A 357 8.33 -1.84 1.71
N TRP A 358 9.56 -1.34 1.70
CA TRP A 358 9.98 -0.26 0.80
C TRP A 358 9.73 -0.55 -0.69
N ARG A 359 9.58 -1.82 -1.07
CA ARG A 359 9.36 -2.20 -2.47
C ARG A 359 8.06 -1.67 -3.03
N ILE A 360 6.99 -1.66 -2.23
CA ILE A 360 5.70 -1.13 -2.71
C ILE A 360 5.76 0.39 -2.95
N GLU A 361 6.58 1.10 -2.17
CA GLU A 361 6.81 2.54 -2.37
C GLU A 361 7.49 2.79 -3.72
N ARG A 362 8.42 1.91 -4.08
CA ARG A 362 9.06 1.93 -5.39
C ARG A 362 8.09 1.57 -6.52
N ASP A 363 7.26 0.54 -6.34
CA ASP A 363 6.21 0.19 -7.31
C ASP A 363 5.32 1.40 -7.59
N TYR A 364 4.86 2.10 -6.54
CA TYR A 364 4.04 3.29 -6.71
C TYR A 364 4.78 4.42 -7.41
N LEU A 365 6.05 4.62 -7.12
CA LEU A 365 6.88 5.62 -7.78
C LEU A 365 6.97 5.33 -9.28
N GLU A 366 7.37 4.12 -9.66
CA GLU A 366 7.52 3.70 -11.04
C GLU A 366 6.16 3.69 -11.78
N LEU A 367 5.10 3.16 -11.17
CA LEU A 367 3.76 3.18 -11.74
C LEU A 367 3.24 4.60 -11.99
N LYS A 368 3.48 5.54 -11.09
CA LYS A 368 3.02 6.92 -11.24
C LYS A 368 3.88 7.74 -12.21
N GLN A 369 5.20 7.64 -12.10
CA GLN A 369 6.11 8.45 -12.90
C GLN A 369 6.34 7.88 -14.29
N GLU A 370 6.58 6.56 -14.38
CA GLU A 370 6.98 5.92 -15.62
C GLU A 370 5.79 5.43 -16.45
N VAL A 371 4.73 4.94 -15.80
CA VAL A 371 3.58 4.33 -16.50
C VAL A 371 2.32 5.18 -16.42
N GLY A 372 2.34 6.27 -15.65
CA GLY A 372 1.24 7.25 -15.63
C GLY A 372 0.01 6.84 -14.84
N LEU A 373 0.15 5.99 -13.81
CA LEU A 373 -0.95 5.56 -12.94
C LEU A 373 -1.79 6.73 -12.38
N GLY A 374 -1.16 7.87 -12.12
CA GLY A 374 -1.82 9.09 -11.64
C GLY A 374 -2.47 9.94 -12.73
N HIS A 375 -2.36 9.58 -14.01
CA HIS A 375 -2.77 10.42 -15.13
C HIS A 375 -4.19 10.18 -15.65
N TYR A 376 -4.96 9.30 -14.98
CA TYR A 376 -6.36 9.06 -15.34
C TYR A 376 -7.23 10.27 -15.03
N GLU A 377 -7.91 10.80 -16.05
CA GLU A 377 -8.76 11.98 -15.96
C GLU A 377 -10.26 11.66 -15.88
N GLY A 378 -10.64 10.41 -16.15
CA GLY A 378 -12.02 9.96 -16.08
C GLY A 378 -12.59 9.99 -14.66
N ARG A 379 -13.91 10.01 -14.56
CA ARG A 379 -14.65 10.15 -13.30
C ARG A 379 -15.30 8.86 -12.81
N GLY A 380 -15.41 7.85 -13.68
CA GLY A 380 -16.14 6.62 -13.41
C GLY A 380 -15.31 5.54 -12.71
N TRP A 381 -16.01 4.66 -12.00
CA TRP A 381 -15.45 3.49 -11.28
C TRP A 381 -14.70 2.56 -12.23
N ARG A 382 -15.36 2.11 -13.30
CA ARG A 382 -14.77 1.20 -14.27
C ARG A 382 -13.47 1.74 -14.85
N GLY A 383 -13.49 2.96 -15.35
CA GLY A 383 -12.31 3.53 -15.99
C GLY A 383 -11.13 3.73 -15.04
N PHE A 384 -11.39 4.02 -13.75
CA PHE A 384 -10.33 4.09 -12.74
C PHE A 384 -9.62 2.74 -12.58
N HIS A 385 -10.40 1.64 -12.44
CA HIS A 385 -9.84 0.30 -12.26
C HIS A 385 -9.19 -0.21 -13.55
N HIS A 386 -9.80 0.04 -14.70
CA HIS A 386 -9.23 -0.34 -15.98
C HIS A 386 -7.89 0.34 -16.24
N HIS A 387 -7.80 1.67 -16.04
CA HIS A 387 -6.55 2.39 -16.23
C HIS A 387 -5.44 1.86 -15.30
N ALA A 388 -5.75 1.68 -14.02
CA ALA A 388 -4.78 1.14 -13.06
C ALA A 388 -4.31 -0.27 -13.47
N THR A 389 -5.23 -1.13 -13.90
CA THR A 389 -4.91 -2.48 -14.38
C THR A 389 -4.04 -2.46 -15.62
N LEU A 390 -4.28 -1.54 -16.56
CA LEU A 390 -3.46 -1.37 -17.76
C LEU A 390 -2.05 -0.85 -17.41
N CYS A 391 -1.95 0.07 -16.43
CA CYS A 391 -0.65 0.49 -15.91
C CYS A 391 0.09 -0.69 -15.26
N ILE A 392 -0.59 -1.52 -14.45
CA ILE A 392 0.02 -2.71 -13.84
C ILE A 392 0.42 -3.72 -14.92
N ALA A 393 -0.36 -3.89 -15.99
CA ALA A 393 0.00 -4.75 -17.12
C ALA A 393 1.25 -4.24 -17.84
N ALA A 394 1.31 -2.96 -18.17
CA ALA A 394 2.50 -2.36 -18.80
C ALA A 394 3.73 -2.47 -17.90
N TYR A 395 3.57 -2.24 -16.60
CA TYR A 395 4.63 -2.39 -15.60
C TYR A 395 5.08 -3.85 -15.46
N GLY A 396 4.15 -4.80 -15.48
CA GLY A 396 4.45 -6.24 -15.44
C GLY A 396 5.33 -6.70 -16.62
N PHE A 397 5.11 -6.15 -17.81
CA PHE A 397 6.02 -6.40 -18.95
C PHE A 397 7.44 -5.91 -18.65
N LEU A 398 7.59 -4.68 -18.14
CA LEU A 398 8.92 -4.13 -17.79
C LEU A 398 9.65 -4.98 -16.75
N ILE A 399 8.93 -5.46 -15.74
CA ILE A 399 9.49 -6.38 -14.74
C ILE A 399 9.95 -7.68 -15.41
N SER A 400 9.10 -8.30 -16.23
CA SER A 400 9.44 -9.56 -16.88
C SER A 400 10.64 -9.44 -17.82
N GLU A 401 10.77 -8.33 -18.55
CA GLU A 401 11.93 -8.06 -19.40
C GLU A 401 13.22 -7.90 -18.58
N LYS A 402 13.16 -7.16 -17.49
CA LYS A 402 14.29 -6.95 -16.58
C LYS A 402 14.84 -8.27 -16.03
N GLU A 403 13.94 -9.19 -15.66
CA GLU A 403 14.31 -10.47 -15.07
C GLU A 403 14.71 -11.52 -16.15
N THR A 404 14.38 -11.28 -17.42
CA THR A 404 14.67 -12.18 -18.54
C THR A 404 15.99 -11.86 -19.25
N ILE A 405 16.40 -10.60 -19.26
CA ILE A 405 17.66 -10.16 -19.86
C ILE A 405 18.78 -10.46 -18.86
N PRO A 406 19.71 -11.40 -19.18
CA PRO A 406 20.81 -11.69 -18.28
C PRO A 406 21.65 -10.41 -18.08
N PRO A 407 22.10 -10.13 -16.83
CA PRO A 407 23.00 -9.02 -16.60
C PRO A 407 24.23 -9.19 -17.50
N SER A 408 24.51 -8.21 -18.34
CA SER A 408 25.73 -8.19 -19.13
C SER A 408 26.93 -8.34 -18.20
N GLY A 409 27.49 -9.55 -18.12
CA GLY A 409 28.77 -10.06 -17.67
C GLY A 409 29.55 -9.44 -16.50
N HIS A 410 28.97 -8.53 -15.72
CA HIS A 410 29.58 -8.03 -14.48
C HIS A 410 28.53 -8.02 -13.38
N PRO A 411 28.83 -8.51 -12.16
CA PRO A 411 27.99 -8.30 -11.00
C PRO A 411 27.99 -6.78 -10.71
N ARG A 412 27.05 -6.06 -11.32
CA ARG A 412 26.82 -4.67 -10.93
C ARG A 412 26.18 -4.70 -9.56
N PRO A 413 26.78 -4.04 -8.56
CA PRO A 413 26.02 -3.67 -7.38
C PRO A 413 24.78 -2.94 -7.90
N TRP A 414 23.62 -3.31 -7.39
CA TRP A 414 22.31 -2.83 -7.80
C TRP A 414 22.29 -1.29 -7.89
N ARG A 415 22.54 -0.75 -9.08
CA ARG A 415 22.33 0.67 -9.41
C ARG A 415 20.92 0.77 -9.93
N GLY A 416 20.14 1.69 -9.37
CA GLY A 416 18.76 1.93 -9.72
C GLY A 416 18.49 1.76 -11.21
N THR A 417 17.44 1.03 -11.50
CA THR A 417 17.06 0.55 -12.83
C THR A 417 17.05 1.66 -13.89
N GLN A 418 17.94 1.56 -14.85
CA GLN A 418 17.57 1.97 -16.21
C GLN A 418 16.75 0.81 -16.78
N SER A 419 15.44 0.97 -16.81
CA SER A 419 14.53 0.04 -17.49
C SER A 419 14.97 -0.16 -18.92
N ALA A 420 14.98 -1.41 -19.38
CA ALA A 420 15.04 -1.72 -20.80
C ALA A 420 13.69 -1.35 -21.43
N LEU A 421 13.52 -0.09 -21.75
CA LEU A 421 12.31 0.45 -22.38
C LEU A 421 12.34 0.26 -23.89
N PRO A 422 11.19 0.17 -24.57
CA PRO A 422 11.11 0.18 -26.02
C PRO A 422 11.87 1.37 -26.63
N ALA A 423 12.36 1.23 -27.86
CA ALA A 423 13.06 2.31 -28.56
C ALA A 423 12.22 3.59 -28.57
N GLY A 424 12.80 4.72 -28.12
CA GLY A 424 12.10 6.00 -27.98
C GLY A 424 11.80 6.42 -26.54
N TYR A 425 11.89 5.50 -25.56
CA TYR A 425 11.70 5.87 -24.16
C TYR A 425 13.00 6.39 -23.54
N ARG A 426 12.98 7.63 -23.06
CA ARG A 426 14.05 8.23 -22.23
C ARG A 426 13.46 8.63 -20.89
N PRO A 427 13.87 8.00 -19.76
CA PRO A 427 13.45 8.49 -18.45
C PRO A 427 13.95 9.92 -18.24
N ARG A 428 13.04 10.84 -17.90
CA ARG A 428 13.42 12.19 -17.43
C ARG A 428 13.80 12.11 -15.97
N GLY A 429 15.04 12.32 -15.67
CA GLY A 429 15.52 12.51 -14.29
C GLY A 429 16.93 11.99 -14.12
N SER A 430 17.88 12.88 -13.86
CA SER A 430 19.23 12.51 -13.48
C SER A 430 19.22 11.81 -12.13
N ALA A 431 20.01 10.76 -11.99
CA ALA A 431 20.15 9.94 -10.77
C ALA A 431 20.64 10.69 -9.52
N ALA A 432 20.76 12.02 -9.57
CA ALA A 432 21.25 12.86 -8.47
C ALA A 432 20.15 13.30 -7.48
N ALA A 433 18.85 13.05 -7.75
CA ALA A 433 17.74 13.50 -6.90
C ALA A 433 17.20 12.43 -5.93
N PHE A 434 17.79 11.25 -5.85
CA PHE A 434 17.26 10.11 -5.07
C PHE A 434 18.00 9.82 -3.76
N ALA A 435 18.72 10.80 -3.24
CA ALA A 435 19.17 10.75 -1.86
C ALA A 435 18.07 11.35 -0.97
N THR A 436 17.39 10.46 -0.24
CA THR A 436 16.51 10.71 0.91
C THR A 436 15.11 11.34 0.68
N PRO A 437 14.07 10.51 0.61
CA PRO A 437 12.75 10.86 1.15
C PRO A 437 12.46 10.24 2.53
N HIS A 438 13.31 9.36 3.05
CA HIS A 438 12.94 8.56 4.23
C HIS A 438 12.88 9.30 5.56
N ALA A 439 13.63 10.38 5.74
CA ALA A 439 13.64 11.10 7.02
C ALA A 439 12.47 12.08 7.18
N GLU A 440 11.91 12.60 6.09
CA GLU A 440 10.80 13.55 6.17
C GLU A 440 9.41 12.89 6.09
N PHE A 441 9.27 11.76 5.39
CA PHE A 441 8.00 11.09 5.24
C PHE A 441 7.46 10.49 6.55
N ASN A 442 8.34 10.03 7.43
CA ASN A 442 7.96 9.46 8.72
C ASN A 442 7.76 10.49 9.86
N ARG A 443 8.21 11.75 9.71
CA ARG A 443 7.98 12.79 10.72
C ARG A 443 6.53 13.28 10.80
N HIS A 444 5.73 13.05 9.76
CA HIS A 444 4.34 13.51 9.71
C HIS A 444 3.29 12.44 10.04
N ALA A 445 3.69 11.19 10.26
CA ALA A 445 2.78 10.13 10.71
C ALA A 445 2.49 10.14 12.22
N ALA A 446 3.21 10.94 13.00
CA ALA A 446 2.93 11.13 14.42
C ALA A 446 1.84 12.18 14.61
N TYR A 447 0.59 11.77 14.64
CA TYR A 447 -0.52 12.56 15.16
C TYR A 447 -0.33 12.72 16.67
N SER A 448 0.20 13.88 17.11
CA SER A 448 0.11 14.30 18.51
C SER A 448 -1.18 15.07 18.71
N PRO A 449 -2.05 14.66 19.63
CA PRO A 449 -3.14 15.52 20.08
C PRO A 449 -2.52 16.69 20.83
N ARG A 450 -2.70 17.91 20.33
CA ARG A 450 -2.43 19.12 21.09
C ARG A 450 -3.36 19.16 22.30
N THR A 451 -2.81 18.96 23.48
CA THR A 451 -3.42 19.38 24.73
C THR A 451 -3.26 20.89 24.84
N ASP A 452 -4.34 21.63 24.66
CA ASP A 452 -4.45 23.02 25.09
C ASP A 452 -4.41 23.06 26.62
N SER A 453 -3.31 23.56 27.17
CA SER A 453 -3.25 24.05 28.54
C SER A 453 -2.40 25.30 28.55
N GLY A 454 -3.03 26.43 28.71
CA GLY A 454 -2.33 27.70 28.87
C GLY A 454 -3.30 28.87 29.03
N ALA A 455 -3.91 28.98 30.20
CA ALA A 455 -4.66 30.15 30.62
C ALA A 455 -3.73 31.37 30.69
N GLN A 456 -4.16 32.49 30.12
CA GLN A 456 -3.96 33.79 30.79
C GLN A 456 -5.07 34.78 30.43
N SER A 457 -5.60 35.34 31.47
CA SER A 457 -6.67 36.32 31.63
C SER A 457 -6.35 37.64 30.91
N ALA A 458 -7.37 38.24 30.29
CA ALA A 458 -7.61 39.67 30.37
C ALA A 458 -9.11 39.95 30.16
N ALA A 459 -9.68 40.56 31.17
CA ALA A 459 -11.04 41.03 31.23
C ALA A 459 -11.32 42.14 30.22
N MET A 460 -12.52 42.21 29.67
CA MET A 460 -13.38 43.41 29.67
C MET A 460 -14.80 43.08 29.21
N SER A 461 -15.71 43.70 29.90
CA SER A 461 -17.16 43.53 29.98
C SER A 461 -17.97 44.11 28.79
N PRO A 462 -19.33 44.12 28.88
CA PRO A 462 -20.22 43.67 27.80
C PRO A 462 -20.96 44.86 27.13
N LEU A 463 -21.49 44.63 25.93
CA LEU A 463 -22.52 45.54 25.39
C LEU A 463 -23.60 44.78 24.57
N ARG A 464 -24.75 44.69 25.24
CA ARG A 464 -26.16 44.89 24.80
C ARG A 464 -26.63 44.24 23.50
N ALA A 465 -27.61 43.41 23.73
CA ALA A 465 -28.67 42.98 22.82
C ALA A 465 -29.42 44.16 22.17
N VAL A 466 -29.77 44.00 20.91
CA VAL A 466 -30.94 44.65 20.32
C VAL A 466 -31.60 43.63 19.37
N VAL A 467 -32.79 43.25 19.76
CA VAL A 467 -33.84 42.63 18.92
C VAL A 467 -34.63 43.76 18.30
N PRO A 468 -35.08 43.66 17.05
CA PRO A 468 -36.42 44.11 16.73
C PRO A 468 -37.30 43.04 16.07
N GLN A 469 -38.56 43.21 16.49
CA GLN A 469 -39.74 42.44 16.15
C GLN A 469 -40.21 42.56 14.70
N ALA A 470 -41.10 41.66 14.40
CA ALA A 470 -41.88 41.46 13.21
C ALA A 470 -42.65 42.70 12.69
N GLY A 471 -42.87 42.73 11.41
CA GLY A 471 -43.82 43.62 10.70
C GLY A 471 -44.31 42.97 9.41
N GLN A 472 -45.59 42.75 9.36
CA GLN A 472 -46.41 42.12 8.32
C GLN A 472 -46.52 42.89 7.01
N ALA A 473 -46.88 42.14 5.96
CA ALA A 473 -47.80 42.47 4.86
C ALA A 473 -47.30 43.38 3.71
N LYS A 474 -47.13 42.86 2.55
CA LYS A 474 -48.09 42.74 1.43
C LYS A 474 -47.55 41.81 0.35
#